data_ea14128aa0225ae1e0dddaf07504ca54
#
_entry.id   ea14128aa0225ae1e0dddaf07504ca54
#
_cell.length_a   1.000
_cell.length_b   1.000
_cell.length_c   1.000
_cell.angle_alpha   90.00
_cell.angle_beta   90.00
_cell.angle_gamma   90.00
#
_symmetry.space_group_name_H-M   'P 1'
#
loop_
_entity.id
_entity.type
_entity.pdbx_description
1 polymer ?
#
loop_
_entity_poly.entity_id
_entity_poly.type
_entity_poly.pdbx_seq_one_letter_code
_entity_poly.pdbx_strand_id
1 'polypeptide(L)'
;MPPIPPVTKVLMLVCTAIFCLQLIVPAVLESLFALWPPATGLFWPWQVVSYGLLHGSTFHLFFNMLGLWMFGSELERLWGARRYLGFLLAGVLAAAAAQLLVTWIGRSSVPTVGASGALFALLLAFGMLFPNRTIVPLFPPIPMKARTFVMVFGGLELLMGLTGRTGIAHFAHLGGMVGGFLMIRYWRGQSPFSRRRR
;
A
#
# COMPACT_ATOMS: atom_id res chain seq x y z
N MET A 1 3.61 -4.92 -25.14
CA MET A 1 3.82 -4.29 -23.82
C MET A 1 5.26 -4.50 -23.37
N PRO A 2 5.93 -3.52 -22.76
CA PRO A 2 7.28 -3.73 -22.24
C PRO A 2 7.25 -4.77 -21.11
N PRO A 3 8.33 -5.56 -20.92
CA PRO A 3 8.41 -6.59 -19.87
C PRO A 3 8.24 -5.99 -18.48
N ILE A 4 7.70 -6.77 -17.55
CA ILE A 4 7.55 -6.33 -16.14
C ILE A 4 8.96 -6.13 -15.56
N PRO A 5 9.26 -4.97 -14.92
CA PRO A 5 10.56 -4.71 -14.35
C PRO A 5 10.87 -5.66 -13.17
N PRO A 6 12.17 -5.86 -12.85
CA PRO A 6 12.59 -6.99 -12.01
C PRO A 6 12.03 -6.95 -10.59
N VAL A 7 12.02 -5.79 -9.92
CA VAL A 7 11.52 -5.69 -8.54
C VAL A 7 10.02 -5.93 -8.47
N THR A 8 9.25 -5.29 -9.35
CA THR A 8 7.80 -5.51 -9.45
C THR A 8 7.51 -6.98 -9.72
N LYS A 9 8.21 -7.61 -10.68
CA LYS A 9 8.06 -9.03 -11.00
C LYS A 9 8.33 -9.93 -9.80
N VAL A 10 9.46 -9.70 -9.11
CA VAL A 10 9.84 -10.51 -7.93
C VAL A 10 8.81 -10.34 -6.82
N LEU A 11 8.36 -9.13 -6.52
CA LEU A 11 7.34 -8.90 -5.50
C LEU A 11 6.03 -9.61 -5.83
N MET A 12 5.56 -9.54 -7.08
CA MET A 12 4.36 -10.25 -7.50
C MET A 12 4.50 -11.76 -7.32
N LEU A 13 5.64 -12.33 -7.71
CA LEU A 13 5.90 -13.77 -7.55
C LEU A 13 5.99 -14.17 -6.07
N VAL A 14 6.67 -13.38 -5.23
CA VAL A 14 6.80 -13.63 -3.80
C VAL A 14 5.44 -13.57 -3.11
N CYS A 15 4.64 -12.53 -3.35
CA CYS A 15 3.29 -12.42 -2.79
C CYS A 15 2.40 -13.59 -3.21
N THR A 16 2.46 -13.99 -4.49
CA THR A 16 1.68 -15.14 -4.98
C THR A 16 2.14 -16.45 -4.35
N ALA A 17 3.45 -16.69 -4.24
CA ALA A 17 3.99 -17.89 -3.60
C ALA A 17 3.63 -17.98 -2.11
N ILE A 18 3.73 -16.84 -1.38
CA ILE A 18 3.32 -16.77 0.02
C ILE A 18 1.82 -17.01 0.16
N PHE A 19 1.00 -16.45 -0.74
CA PHE A 19 -0.44 -16.72 -0.72
C PHE A 19 -0.78 -18.19 -0.96
N CYS A 20 -0.11 -18.86 -1.90
CA CYS A 20 -0.26 -20.31 -2.08
C CYS A 20 0.12 -21.08 -0.80
N LEU A 21 1.17 -20.65 -0.10
CA LEU A 21 1.54 -21.24 1.19
C LEU A 21 0.51 -20.94 2.29
N GLN A 22 -0.09 -19.73 2.29
CA GLN A 22 -1.19 -19.39 3.21
C GLN A 22 -2.41 -20.31 3.04
N LEU A 23 -2.67 -20.83 1.84
CA LEU A 23 -3.76 -21.81 1.62
C LEU A 23 -3.49 -23.15 2.30
N ILE A 24 -2.21 -23.49 2.58
CA ILE A 24 -1.79 -24.75 3.20
C ILE A 24 -1.66 -24.60 4.71
N VAL A 25 -1.00 -23.53 5.19
CA VAL A 25 -0.69 -23.30 6.61
C VAL A 25 -1.10 -21.88 7.06
N PRO A 26 -2.40 -21.50 6.93
CA PRO A 26 -2.85 -20.13 7.15
C PRO A 26 -2.51 -19.61 8.55
N ALA A 27 -2.84 -20.37 9.60
CA ALA A 27 -2.67 -19.96 10.99
C ALA A 27 -1.21 -19.67 11.36
N VAL A 28 -0.26 -20.46 10.84
CA VAL A 28 1.17 -20.28 11.10
C VAL A 28 1.68 -19.00 10.46
N LEU A 29 1.36 -18.77 9.18
CA LEU A 29 1.82 -17.57 8.46
C LEU A 29 1.17 -16.31 9.02
N GLU A 30 -0.10 -16.36 9.36
CA GLU A 30 -0.80 -15.21 9.93
C GLU A 30 -0.26 -14.85 11.31
N SER A 31 -0.06 -15.82 12.21
CA SER A 31 0.47 -15.54 13.55
C SER A 31 1.89 -14.98 13.54
N LEU A 32 2.74 -15.43 12.61
CA LEU A 32 4.13 -15.00 12.54
C LEU A 32 4.35 -13.70 11.75
N PHE A 33 3.58 -13.47 10.69
CA PHE A 33 3.90 -12.44 9.69
C PHE A 33 2.84 -11.37 9.48
N ALA A 34 1.58 -11.57 9.91
CA ALA A 34 0.57 -10.52 9.88
C ALA A 34 0.91 -9.40 10.90
N LEU A 35 0.47 -8.18 10.64
CA LEU A 35 0.67 -7.06 11.55
C LEU A 35 -0.34 -7.14 12.71
N TRP A 36 0.06 -7.73 13.81
CA TRP A 36 -0.75 -7.83 15.01
C TRP A 36 -0.66 -6.55 15.85
N PRO A 37 -1.79 -6.06 16.41
CA PRO A 37 -1.75 -5.01 17.41
C PRO A 37 -0.93 -5.42 18.63
N PRO A 38 -0.04 -4.56 19.20
CA PRO A 38 0.82 -4.91 20.33
C PRO A 38 0.05 -5.40 21.56
N ALA A 39 -1.16 -4.90 21.77
CA ALA A 39 -2.02 -5.29 22.89
C ALA A 39 -2.44 -6.78 22.87
N THR A 40 -2.29 -7.48 21.73
CA THR A 40 -2.60 -8.91 21.62
C THR A 40 -1.51 -9.83 22.17
N GLY A 41 -0.29 -9.31 22.39
CA GLY A 41 0.90 -10.11 22.73
C GLY A 41 1.49 -10.89 21.55
N LEU A 42 0.92 -10.77 20.34
CA LEU A 42 1.35 -11.48 19.13
C LEU A 42 2.19 -10.61 18.20
N PHE A 43 2.47 -9.37 18.58
CA PHE A 43 3.27 -8.45 17.79
C PHE A 43 4.76 -8.81 17.82
N TRP A 44 5.36 -8.83 16.62
CA TRP A 44 6.79 -8.95 16.40
C TRP A 44 7.31 -7.81 15.51
N PRO A 45 8.52 -7.28 15.75
CA PRO A 45 9.04 -6.12 15.01
C PRO A 45 9.06 -6.28 13.48
N TRP A 46 9.34 -7.48 12.97
CA TRP A 46 9.37 -7.73 11.51
C TRP A 46 7.99 -7.63 10.86
N GLN A 47 6.92 -7.76 11.63
CA GLN A 47 5.55 -7.67 11.13
C GLN A 47 5.24 -6.30 10.50
N VAL A 48 5.96 -5.23 10.86
CA VAL A 48 5.81 -3.90 10.23
C VAL A 48 6.19 -3.88 8.74
N VAL A 49 6.82 -4.94 8.25
CA VAL A 49 7.18 -5.13 6.84
C VAL A 49 6.52 -6.39 6.27
N SER A 50 6.61 -7.52 6.98
CA SER A 50 6.19 -8.82 6.45
C SER A 50 4.69 -8.92 6.16
N TYR A 51 3.85 -8.18 6.88
CA TYR A 51 2.40 -8.15 6.66
C TYR A 51 2.04 -7.76 5.21
N GLY A 52 2.88 -6.93 4.58
CA GLY A 52 2.71 -6.51 3.20
C GLY A 52 2.86 -7.63 2.16
N LEU A 53 3.33 -8.80 2.55
CA LEU A 53 3.49 -9.96 1.68
C LEU A 53 2.31 -10.94 1.77
N LEU A 54 1.51 -10.87 2.83
CA LEU A 54 0.34 -11.74 3.05
C LEU A 54 -0.90 -11.13 2.41
N HIS A 55 -1.89 -12.00 2.11
CA HIS A 55 -3.15 -11.55 1.51
C HIS A 55 -4.33 -12.33 2.10
N GLY A 56 -5.41 -11.60 2.45
CA GLY A 56 -6.57 -12.18 3.13
C GLY A 56 -7.55 -12.93 2.20
N SER A 57 -7.42 -12.78 0.87
CA SER A 57 -8.26 -13.47 -0.10
C SER A 57 -7.66 -13.43 -1.51
N THR A 58 -8.17 -14.29 -2.40
CA THR A 58 -7.77 -14.31 -3.82
C THR A 58 -8.04 -12.98 -4.52
N PHE A 59 -9.19 -12.36 -4.26
CA PHE A 59 -9.49 -11.03 -4.81
C PHE A 59 -8.55 -9.95 -4.27
N HIS A 60 -8.20 -10.02 -2.98
CA HIS A 60 -7.25 -9.11 -2.37
C HIS A 60 -5.87 -9.23 -3.04
N LEU A 61 -5.36 -10.45 -3.23
CA LEU A 61 -4.12 -10.70 -3.97
C LEU A 61 -4.22 -10.17 -5.40
N PHE A 62 -5.30 -10.52 -6.13
CA PHE A 62 -5.48 -10.13 -7.52
C PHE A 62 -5.39 -8.61 -7.70
N PHE A 63 -6.14 -7.82 -6.92
CA PHE A 63 -6.12 -6.37 -7.04
C PHE A 63 -4.78 -5.75 -6.62
N ASN A 64 -4.10 -6.33 -5.65
CA ASN A 64 -2.76 -5.89 -5.28
C ASN A 64 -1.75 -6.15 -6.40
N MET A 65 -1.77 -7.34 -7.01
CA MET A 65 -0.88 -7.68 -8.13
C MET A 65 -1.19 -6.84 -9.37
N LEU A 66 -2.46 -6.59 -9.66
CA LEU A 66 -2.88 -5.71 -10.74
C LEU A 66 -2.34 -4.29 -10.54
N GLY A 67 -2.47 -3.73 -9.34
CA GLY A 67 -1.97 -2.41 -9.04
C GLY A 67 -0.43 -2.32 -9.07
N LEU A 68 0.28 -3.34 -8.55
CA LEU A 68 1.73 -3.44 -8.69
C LEU A 68 2.16 -3.49 -10.15
N TRP A 69 1.47 -4.28 -10.96
CA TRP A 69 1.74 -4.35 -12.39
C TRP A 69 1.51 -3.01 -13.09
N MET A 70 0.37 -2.36 -12.85
CA MET A 70 -0.01 -1.11 -13.53
C MET A 70 0.85 0.08 -13.10
N PHE A 71 0.87 0.36 -11.80
CA PHE A 71 1.52 1.55 -11.25
C PHE A 71 2.98 1.29 -10.86
N GLY A 72 3.24 0.14 -10.24
CA GLY A 72 4.57 -0.23 -9.80
C GLY A 72 5.54 -0.38 -10.96
N SER A 73 5.15 -1.07 -12.03
CA SER A 73 6.03 -1.26 -13.19
C SER A 73 6.45 0.06 -13.85
N GLU A 74 5.57 1.04 -13.91
CA GLU A 74 5.88 2.33 -14.51
C GLU A 74 6.79 3.15 -13.62
N LEU A 75 6.52 3.18 -12.32
CA LEU A 75 7.32 3.91 -11.35
C LEU A 75 8.70 3.27 -11.13
N GLU A 76 8.82 1.94 -11.20
CA GLU A 76 10.12 1.28 -11.17
C GLU A 76 10.97 1.64 -12.38
N ARG A 77 10.39 1.69 -13.60
CA ARG A 77 11.12 2.13 -14.81
C ARG A 77 11.57 3.58 -14.70
N LEU A 78 10.76 4.43 -14.08
CA LEU A 78 11.07 5.85 -13.92
C LEU A 78 12.18 6.09 -12.88
N TRP A 79 12.17 5.38 -11.76
CA TRP A 79 13.04 5.65 -10.61
C TRP A 79 14.23 4.71 -10.50
N GLY A 80 14.17 3.56 -11.17
CA GLY A 80 15.09 2.44 -10.98
C GLY A 80 14.81 1.65 -9.70
N ALA A 81 15.31 0.42 -9.65
CA ALA A 81 15.01 -0.57 -8.61
C ALA A 81 15.25 -0.06 -7.18
N ARG A 82 16.41 0.59 -6.93
CA ARG A 82 16.80 1.02 -5.58
C ARG A 82 15.85 2.08 -4.99
N ARG A 83 15.50 3.10 -5.79
CA ARG A 83 14.56 4.15 -5.33
C ARG A 83 13.16 3.60 -5.18
N TYR A 84 12.74 2.74 -6.09
CA TYR A 84 11.45 2.09 -6.05
C TYR A 84 11.27 1.24 -4.79
N LEU A 85 12.24 0.39 -4.44
CA LEU A 85 12.23 -0.39 -3.19
C LEU A 85 12.16 0.51 -1.95
N GLY A 86 12.97 1.57 -1.90
CA GLY A 86 12.92 2.53 -0.79
C GLY A 86 11.56 3.22 -0.66
N PHE A 87 10.91 3.51 -1.79
CA PHE A 87 9.57 4.08 -1.82
C PHE A 87 8.50 3.11 -1.30
N LEU A 88 8.53 1.86 -1.76
CA LEU A 88 7.62 0.80 -1.29
C LEU A 88 7.78 0.59 0.22
N LEU A 89 9.03 0.52 0.70
CA LEU A 89 9.31 0.35 2.13
C LEU A 89 8.76 1.52 2.95
N ALA A 90 8.95 2.76 2.50
CA ALA A 90 8.36 3.92 3.17
C ALA A 90 6.83 3.85 3.22
N GLY A 91 6.18 3.41 2.14
CA GLY A 91 4.74 3.19 2.08
C GLY A 91 4.27 2.12 3.06
N VAL A 92 4.94 0.96 3.09
CA VAL A 92 4.63 -0.15 4.00
C VAL A 92 4.78 0.28 5.46
N LEU A 93 5.89 0.92 5.82
CA LEU A 93 6.14 1.34 7.19
C LEU A 93 5.16 2.42 7.67
N ALA A 94 4.85 3.40 6.83
CA ALA A 94 3.87 4.43 7.16
C ALA A 94 2.45 3.86 7.29
N ALA A 95 2.09 2.89 6.45
CA ALA A 95 0.83 2.16 6.55
C ALA A 95 0.75 1.35 7.85
N ALA A 96 1.81 0.63 8.22
CA ALA A 96 1.90 -0.09 9.47
C ALA A 96 1.75 0.84 10.68
N ALA A 97 2.46 1.98 10.68
CA ALA A 97 2.38 2.96 11.77
C ALA A 97 0.96 3.53 11.93
N ALA A 98 0.31 3.90 10.83
CA ALA A 98 -1.07 4.39 10.85
C ALA A 98 -2.05 3.32 11.36
N GLN A 99 -1.90 2.09 10.91
CA GLN A 99 -2.76 0.98 11.31
C GLN A 99 -2.58 0.62 12.78
N LEU A 100 -1.35 0.55 13.27
CA LEU A 100 -1.07 0.29 14.69
C LEU A 100 -1.64 1.39 15.59
N LEU A 101 -1.55 2.65 15.18
CA LEU A 101 -2.16 3.76 15.91
C LEU A 101 -3.68 3.62 15.99
N VAL A 102 -4.32 3.31 14.86
CA VAL A 102 -5.79 3.18 14.81
C VAL A 102 -6.28 1.97 15.60
N THR A 103 -5.59 0.82 15.50
CA THR A 103 -5.94 -0.37 16.30
C THR A 103 -5.71 -0.15 17.78
N TRP A 104 -4.69 0.62 18.18
CA TRP A 104 -4.46 1.01 19.56
C TRP A 104 -5.59 1.91 20.11
N ILE A 105 -5.98 2.95 19.37
CA ILE A 105 -7.09 3.86 19.74
C ILE A 105 -8.42 3.10 19.79
N GLY A 106 -8.70 2.30 18.76
CA GLY A 106 -9.94 1.52 18.62
C GLY A 106 -10.00 0.24 19.46
N ARG A 107 -8.91 -0.08 20.19
CA ARG A 107 -8.77 -1.32 20.98
C ARG A 107 -9.06 -2.58 20.16
N SER A 108 -8.70 -2.56 18.88
CA SER A 108 -8.89 -3.70 17.98
C SER A 108 -7.81 -4.76 18.19
N SER A 109 -8.22 -6.02 18.16
CA SER A 109 -7.31 -7.18 18.18
C SER A 109 -7.12 -7.83 16.81
N VAL A 110 -7.70 -7.26 15.75
CA VAL A 110 -7.68 -7.84 14.39
C VAL A 110 -6.34 -7.55 13.72
N PRO A 111 -5.64 -8.56 13.20
CA PRO A 111 -4.40 -8.37 12.45
C PRO A 111 -4.66 -7.76 11.08
N THR A 112 -3.62 -7.19 10.50
CA THR A 112 -3.67 -6.60 9.17
C THR A 112 -2.70 -7.31 8.24
N VAL A 113 -3.12 -7.50 6.97
CA VAL A 113 -2.33 -8.11 5.90
C VAL A 113 -2.55 -7.35 4.59
N GLY A 114 -1.55 -7.35 3.71
CA GLY A 114 -1.66 -6.86 2.34
C GLY A 114 -0.61 -5.83 1.92
N ALA A 115 -0.23 -5.90 0.63
CA ALA A 115 0.65 -4.93 -0.02
C ALA A 115 -0.03 -3.58 -0.28
N SER A 116 -1.32 -3.46 0.02
CA SER A 116 -2.16 -2.32 -0.38
C SER A 116 -1.69 -0.98 0.18
N GLY A 117 -1.09 -0.93 1.38
CA GLY A 117 -0.47 0.28 1.91
C GLY A 117 0.61 0.86 0.98
N ALA A 118 1.52 0.01 0.48
CA ALA A 118 2.50 0.40 -0.53
C ALA A 118 1.85 0.76 -1.87
N LEU A 119 0.79 0.05 -2.26
CA LEU A 119 0.03 0.35 -3.47
C LEU A 119 -0.64 1.72 -3.44
N PHE A 120 -1.23 2.10 -2.32
CA PHE A 120 -1.80 3.44 -2.17
C PHE A 120 -0.72 4.54 -2.17
N ALA A 121 0.49 4.24 -1.68
CA ALA A 121 1.64 5.11 -1.88
C ALA A 121 2.00 5.26 -3.38
N LEU A 122 2.05 4.16 -4.14
CA LEU A 122 2.29 4.17 -5.59
C LEU A 122 1.19 4.92 -6.34
N LEU A 123 -0.05 4.71 -5.96
CA LEU A 123 -1.21 5.39 -6.55
C LEU A 123 -1.09 6.92 -6.38
N LEU A 124 -0.77 7.37 -5.16
CA LEU A 124 -0.52 8.78 -4.90
C LEU A 124 0.65 9.32 -5.74
N ALA A 125 1.77 8.60 -5.78
CA ALA A 125 2.94 8.99 -6.57
C ALA A 125 2.57 9.12 -8.05
N PHE A 126 1.82 8.18 -8.58
CA PHE A 126 1.36 8.20 -9.97
C PHE A 126 0.47 9.44 -10.26
N GLY A 127 -0.47 9.75 -9.38
CA GLY A 127 -1.30 10.95 -9.49
C GLY A 127 -0.52 12.26 -9.37
N MET A 128 0.56 12.28 -8.58
CA MET A 128 1.44 13.46 -8.44
C MET A 128 2.39 13.66 -9.63
N LEU A 129 2.85 12.57 -10.26
CA LEU A 129 3.81 12.60 -11.37
C LEU A 129 3.12 12.71 -12.73
N PHE A 130 1.97 12.06 -12.88
CA PHE A 130 1.20 11.99 -14.13
C PHE A 130 -0.25 12.48 -13.96
N PRO A 131 -0.49 13.69 -13.43
CA PRO A 131 -1.82 14.13 -12.96
C PRO A 131 -2.90 14.14 -14.04
N ASN A 132 -2.52 14.36 -15.28
CA ASN A 132 -3.44 14.47 -16.41
C ASN A 132 -3.59 13.16 -17.22
N ARG A 133 -2.85 12.10 -16.86
CA ARG A 133 -2.95 10.82 -17.54
C ARG A 133 -4.31 10.18 -17.27
N THR A 134 -4.93 9.63 -18.29
CA THR A 134 -6.20 8.93 -18.15
C THR A 134 -5.97 7.54 -17.57
N ILE A 135 -6.69 7.21 -16.51
CA ILE A 135 -6.80 5.88 -15.91
C ILE A 135 -8.23 5.40 -16.16
N VAL A 136 -8.37 4.15 -16.55
CA VAL A 136 -9.65 3.46 -16.62
C VAL A 136 -9.63 2.39 -15.53
N PRO A 137 -10.35 2.59 -14.40
CA PRO A 137 -10.50 1.55 -13.38
C PRO A 137 -11.13 0.30 -13.97
N LEU A 138 -10.85 -0.85 -13.36
CA LEU A 138 -11.49 -2.10 -13.78
C LEU A 138 -13.00 -2.06 -13.50
N PHE A 139 -13.40 -1.45 -12.38
CA PHE A 139 -14.79 -1.29 -12.00
C PHE A 139 -15.03 -0.06 -11.10
N PRO A 140 -15.99 0.82 -11.45
CA PRO A 140 -16.63 0.94 -12.76
C PRO A 140 -15.62 1.45 -13.81
N PRO A 141 -15.70 1.03 -15.09
CA PRO A 141 -14.74 1.39 -16.13
C PRO A 141 -14.98 2.82 -16.65
N ILE A 142 -14.94 3.80 -15.76
CA ILE A 142 -15.14 5.22 -16.09
C ILE A 142 -13.76 5.87 -16.24
N PRO A 143 -13.37 6.33 -17.46
CA PRO A 143 -12.12 7.01 -17.69
C PRO A 143 -12.04 8.30 -16.84
N MET A 144 -10.97 8.48 -16.11
CA MET A 144 -10.72 9.70 -15.33
C MET A 144 -9.24 10.06 -15.29
N LYS A 145 -8.94 11.31 -14.98
CA LYS A 145 -7.55 11.76 -14.79
C LYS A 145 -6.95 11.12 -13.55
N ALA A 146 -5.66 10.79 -13.57
CA ALA A 146 -4.97 10.17 -12.44
C ALA A 146 -5.12 10.96 -11.14
N ARG A 147 -5.04 12.29 -11.19
CA ARG A 147 -5.29 13.14 -10.01
C ARG A 147 -6.70 12.96 -9.44
N THR A 148 -7.71 12.86 -10.29
CA THR A 148 -9.12 12.64 -9.87
C THR A 148 -9.27 11.26 -9.27
N PHE A 149 -8.68 10.23 -9.90
CA PHE A 149 -8.68 8.86 -9.40
C PHE A 149 -8.10 8.79 -7.97
N VAL A 150 -6.94 9.40 -7.74
CA VAL A 150 -6.30 9.43 -6.42
C VAL A 150 -7.14 10.16 -5.38
N MET A 151 -7.74 11.31 -5.74
CA MET A 151 -8.61 12.06 -4.83
C MET A 151 -9.88 11.29 -4.47
N VAL A 152 -10.52 10.63 -5.45
CA VAL A 152 -11.72 9.83 -5.23
C VAL A 152 -11.41 8.63 -4.34
N PHE A 153 -10.38 7.85 -4.68
CA PHE A 153 -10.03 6.66 -3.88
C PHE A 153 -9.53 7.03 -2.49
N GLY A 154 -8.69 8.06 -2.34
CA GLY A 154 -8.27 8.55 -1.03
C GLY A 154 -9.44 9.09 -0.19
N GLY A 155 -10.39 9.79 -0.81
CA GLY A 155 -11.60 10.25 -0.14
C GLY A 155 -12.52 9.11 0.30
N LEU A 156 -12.68 8.07 -0.53
CA LEU A 156 -13.42 6.86 -0.17
C LEU A 156 -12.76 6.10 0.98
N GLU A 157 -11.42 5.96 0.97
CA GLU A 157 -10.69 5.34 2.08
C GLU A 157 -10.91 6.09 3.40
N LEU A 158 -10.90 7.43 3.36
CA LEU A 158 -11.19 8.22 4.55
C LEU A 158 -12.64 8.02 5.02
N LEU A 159 -13.60 8.14 4.11
CA LEU A 159 -15.02 7.99 4.45
C LEU A 159 -15.32 6.60 5.03
N MET A 160 -14.83 5.54 4.38
CA MET A 160 -15.04 4.16 4.81
C MET A 160 -14.29 3.86 6.12
N GLY A 161 -13.09 4.42 6.32
CA GLY A 161 -12.36 4.31 7.56
C GLY A 161 -13.09 4.92 8.75
N LEU A 162 -13.79 6.04 8.55
CA LEU A 162 -14.59 6.67 9.60
C LEU A 162 -15.87 5.89 9.92
N THR A 163 -16.42 5.13 8.97
CA THR A 163 -17.62 4.29 9.21
C THR A 163 -17.31 2.99 9.95
N GLY A 164 -16.07 2.52 9.92
CA GLY A 164 -15.53 1.41 10.74
C GLY A 164 -16.11 0.01 10.50
N ARG A 165 -16.83 -0.23 9.38
CA ARG A 165 -17.64 -1.46 9.19
C ARG A 165 -17.26 -2.34 8.00
N THR A 166 -16.10 -2.13 7.36
CA THR A 166 -15.79 -2.81 6.09
C THR A 166 -14.87 -4.01 6.20
N GLY A 167 -14.19 -4.21 7.34
CA GLY A 167 -13.13 -5.22 7.50
C GLY A 167 -11.86 -4.90 6.71
N ILE A 168 -11.76 -3.72 6.08
CA ILE A 168 -10.60 -3.25 5.31
C ILE A 168 -9.80 -2.26 6.17
N ALA A 169 -8.46 -2.33 6.08
CA ALA A 169 -7.56 -1.46 6.81
C ALA A 169 -7.40 -0.08 6.12
N HIS A 170 -8.49 0.69 6.04
CA HIS A 170 -8.53 1.97 5.33
C HIS A 170 -7.45 2.96 5.79
N PHE A 171 -7.19 3.03 7.08
CA PHE A 171 -6.16 3.91 7.62
C PHE A 171 -4.73 3.45 7.28
N ALA A 172 -4.50 2.15 7.05
CA ALA A 172 -3.25 1.68 6.48
C ALA A 172 -3.04 2.23 5.06
N HIS A 173 -4.09 2.24 4.23
CA HIS A 173 -4.05 2.82 2.88
C HIS A 173 -3.72 4.31 2.92
N LEU A 174 -4.40 5.08 3.76
CA LEU A 174 -4.12 6.50 3.95
C LEU A 174 -2.71 6.74 4.51
N GLY A 175 -2.27 5.93 5.47
CA GLY A 175 -0.90 5.95 5.99
C GLY A 175 0.13 5.72 4.90
N GLY A 176 -0.11 4.75 4.01
CA GLY A 176 0.72 4.50 2.83
C GLY A 176 0.81 5.71 1.90
N MET A 177 -0.33 6.37 1.62
CA MET A 177 -0.33 7.61 0.83
C MET A 177 0.50 8.72 1.49
N VAL A 178 0.38 8.90 2.81
CA VAL A 178 1.19 9.87 3.56
C VAL A 178 2.68 9.55 3.45
N GLY A 179 3.07 8.28 3.64
CA GLY A 179 4.46 7.83 3.48
C GLY A 179 5.00 8.11 2.08
N GLY A 180 4.22 7.81 1.04
CA GLY A 180 4.56 8.11 -0.35
C GLY A 180 4.71 9.62 -0.61
N PHE A 181 3.80 10.44 -0.08
CA PHE A 181 3.89 11.89 -0.17
C PHE A 181 5.16 12.44 0.46
N LEU A 182 5.47 12.02 1.68
CA LEU A 182 6.65 12.47 2.41
C LEU A 182 7.94 12.08 1.67
N MET A 183 7.99 10.85 1.11
CA MET A 183 9.14 10.39 0.34
C MET A 183 9.37 11.21 -0.93
N ILE A 184 8.32 11.54 -1.69
CA ILE A 184 8.42 12.39 -2.87
C ILE A 184 8.89 13.81 -2.48
N ARG A 185 8.37 14.37 -1.39
CA ARG A 185 8.80 15.67 -0.87
C ARG A 185 10.28 15.65 -0.51
N TYR A 186 10.72 14.62 0.20
CA TYR A 186 12.11 14.42 0.56
C TYR A 186 13.02 14.38 -0.69
N TRP A 187 12.66 13.58 -1.70
CA TRP A 187 13.45 13.51 -2.95
C TRP A 187 13.51 14.81 -3.73
N ARG A 188 12.51 15.67 -3.57
CA ARG A 188 12.49 17.02 -4.18
C ARG A 188 13.24 18.06 -3.35
N GLY A 189 13.91 17.68 -2.28
CA GLY A 189 14.57 18.61 -1.35
C GLY A 189 13.59 19.56 -0.64
N GLN A 190 12.32 19.19 -0.58
CA GLN A 190 11.27 20.00 0.04
C GLN A 190 11.02 19.47 1.46
N SER A 191 11.32 20.28 2.48
CA SER A 191 10.88 19.92 3.83
C SER A 191 9.37 19.70 3.86
N PRO A 192 8.86 18.64 4.55
CA PRO A 192 7.43 18.42 4.69
C PRO A 192 6.68 19.63 5.25
N PHE A 193 7.37 20.46 6.03
CA PHE A 193 6.82 21.64 6.73
C PHE A 193 7.28 22.98 6.17
N SER A 194 8.09 23.03 5.09
CA SER A 194 8.49 24.31 4.52
C SER A 194 7.33 24.95 3.78
N ARG A 195 6.89 26.14 4.24
CA ARG A 195 6.09 27.04 3.43
C ARG A 195 6.90 27.41 2.17
N ARG A 196 6.31 27.25 0.99
CA ARG A 196 6.88 27.83 -0.25
C ARG A 196 7.23 29.29 0.04
N ARG A 197 8.51 29.61 0.04
CA ARG A 197 8.91 31.00 -0.24
C ARG A 197 8.52 31.27 -1.69
N ARG A 198 7.55 32.12 -1.88
CA ARG A 198 7.15 32.66 -3.18
C ARG A 198 8.25 33.58 -3.70
#